data_69a6cc28daf854d968e26d1703e8bcdf
#
_entry.id   69a6cc28daf854d968e26d1703e8bcdf
#
_cell.length_a   1.000
_cell.length_b   1.000
_cell.length_c   1.000
_cell.angle_alpha   90.00
_cell.angle_beta   90.00
_cell.angle_gamma   90.00
#
_symmetry.space_group_name_H-M   'P 1'
#
loop_
_entity.id
_entity.type
_entity.pdbx_description
1 polymer ?
#
loop_
_entity_poly.entity_id
_entity_poly.type
_entity_poly.pdbx_seq_one_letter_code
_entity_poly.pdbx_strand_id
1 'polypeptide(L)'
;GYPMTADNGYFMYYNKEYFSEDDVKSLDKMLSIAAANNKKVAMEFDSGWYLYTFFGNTGLSLSIKPDGITNECNWNSQTGDITGAAIKQALNSIAANPGFVSMPNGDIAEHIKSGDVIAGISGVWDVMNVKEAWGENYGACKLPTYTVAGKEVQMSSFTGYKMMGVNSYSKNKEWACRLADWLTNQQNQELRFKEKNQGPSNSKAAESDEIKKVAAIQAIIAQSQYGTLQRVGNSYWDACKKFANTVLSGNNGGLSDQEVMDTLVNEITASAVK
;
A
#
# COMPACT_ATOMS: atom_id res chain seq x y z
N GLY A 1 -6.77 -2.37 -23.48
CA GLY A 1 -7.40 -2.05 -22.19
C GLY A 1 -7.85 -0.60 -22.14
N TYR A 2 -8.95 -0.35 -21.44
CA TYR A 2 -9.57 0.97 -21.29
C TYR A 2 -9.38 1.39 -19.83
N PRO A 3 -8.60 2.44 -19.51
CA PRO A 3 -8.36 2.87 -18.14
C PRO A 3 -9.65 3.37 -17.49
N MET A 4 -9.95 2.87 -16.29
CA MET A 4 -11.16 3.19 -15.56
C MET A 4 -10.88 4.07 -14.33
N THR A 5 -9.86 3.72 -13.55
CA THR A 5 -9.39 4.52 -12.41
C THR A 5 -7.87 4.56 -12.38
N ALA A 6 -7.30 5.60 -11.78
CA ALA A 6 -5.87 5.79 -11.58
C ALA A 6 -5.49 5.84 -10.09
N ASP A 7 -6.36 5.33 -9.24
CA ASP A 7 -6.27 5.43 -7.79
C ASP A 7 -6.00 4.08 -7.08
N ASN A 8 -5.53 3.09 -7.84
CA ASN A 8 -5.21 1.78 -7.29
C ASN A 8 -3.82 1.83 -6.61
N GLY A 9 -3.79 2.40 -5.44
CA GLY A 9 -2.67 2.56 -4.54
C GLY A 9 -3.19 2.74 -3.12
N TYR A 10 -2.29 2.98 -2.17
CA TYR A 10 -2.66 3.15 -0.77
C TYR A 10 -1.90 4.32 -0.15
N PHE A 11 -2.46 4.84 0.94
CA PHE A 11 -1.99 6.00 1.67
C PHE A 11 -2.40 5.87 3.14
N MET A 12 -2.11 6.89 3.97
CA MET A 12 -2.43 6.89 5.39
C MET A 12 -3.74 7.64 5.66
N TYR A 13 -4.70 6.96 6.30
CA TYR A 13 -5.83 7.57 6.99
C TYR A 13 -5.46 7.87 8.44
N TYR A 14 -5.92 8.98 8.99
CA TYR A 14 -5.67 9.33 10.39
C TYR A 14 -6.81 10.16 10.98
N ASN A 15 -7.03 10.00 12.28
CA ASN A 15 -7.99 10.79 13.03
C ASN A 15 -7.30 12.05 13.59
N LYS A 16 -7.76 13.23 13.17
CA LYS A 16 -7.25 14.55 13.57
C LYS A 16 -7.43 14.86 15.05
N GLU A 17 -8.27 14.11 15.77
CA GLU A 17 -8.38 14.21 17.22
C GLU A 17 -7.08 13.79 17.92
N TYR A 18 -6.36 12.83 17.35
CA TYR A 18 -5.14 12.27 17.94
C TYR A 18 -3.86 12.76 17.26
N PHE A 19 -3.92 13.13 15.98
CA PHE A 19 -2.74 13.45 15.19
C PHE A 19 -2.84 14.83 14.55
N SER A 20 -1.79 15.64 14.72
CA SER A 20 -1.56 16.83 13.91
C SER A 20 -0.97 16.45 12.54
N GLU A 21 -0.89 17.42 11.61
CA GLU A 21 -0.24 17.27 10.31
C GLU A 21 1.28 16.98 10.42
N ASP A 22 1.92 17.38 11.53
CA ASP A 22 3.33 17.07 11.78
C ASP A 22 3.53 15.66 12.35
N ASP A 23 2.58 15.16 13.12
CA ASP A 23 2.65 13.83 13.69
C ASP A 23 2.59 12.74 12.62
N VAL A 24 1.77 12.94 11.59
CA VAL A 24 1.57 11.96 10.51
C VAL A 24 2.71 11.91 9.49
N LYS A 25 3.77 12.68 9.67
CA LYS A 25 4.97 12.62 8.83
C LYS A 25 5.90 11.47 9.20
N SER A 26 5.80 10.94 10.43
CA SER A 26 6.65 9.86 10.94
C SER A 26 5.81 8.73 11.52
N LEU A 27 6.01 7.51 11.00
CA LEU A 27 5.35 6.30 11.53
C LEU A 27 5.75 6.05 12.97
N ASP A 28 7.02 6.25 13.32
CA ASP A 28 7.52 6.05 14.69
C ASP A 28 6.78 6.97 15.69
N LYS A 29 6.53 8.23 15.28
CA LYS A 29 5.74 9.16 16.09
C LYS A 29 4.28 8.75 16.19
N MET A 30 3.66 8.34 15.08
CA MET A 30 2.28 7.86 15.08
C MET A 30 2.11 6.64 15.99
N LEU A 31 3.03 5.68 15.92
CA LEU A 31 3.00 4.49 16.79
C LEU A 31 3.13 4.86 18.27
N SER A 32 4.01 5.82 18.59
CA SER A 32 4.18 6.30 19.96
C SER A 32 2.91 6.97 20.51
N ILE A 33 2.26 7.81 19.69
CA ILE A 33 0.99 8.47 20.06
C ILE A 33 -0.12 7.43 20.23
N ALA A 34 -0.24 6.48 19.31
CA ALA A 34 -1.24 5.43 19.40
C ALA A 34 -1.05 4.58 20.67
N ALA A 35 0.19 4.15 20.96
CA ALA A 35 0.51 3.42 22.18
C ALA A 35 0.16 4.18 23.46
N ALA A 36 0.50 5.47 23.53
CA ALA A 36 0.20 6.33 24.69
C ALA A 36 -1.30 6.49 24.94
N ASN A 37 -2.13 6.34 23.91
CA ASN A 37 -3.60 6.42 23.99
C ASN A 37 -4.28 5.04 24.07
N ASN A 38 -3.54 3.94 24.20
CA ASN A 38 -4.07 2.57 24.08
C ASN A 38 -4.84 2.34 22.77
N LYS A 39 -4.38 2.94 21.68
CA LYS A 39 -4.94 2.87 20.34
C LYS A 39 -3.95 2.24 19.37
N LYS A 40 -4.37 2.04 18.13
CA LYS A 40 -3.59 1.36 17.11
C LYS A 40 -3.48 2.17 15.82
N VAL A 41 -2.32 2.00 15.17
CA VAL A 41 -2.11 2.24 13.75
C VAL A 41 -2.18 0.88 13.05
N ALA A 42 -3.07 0.72 12.09
CA ALA A 42 -3.37 -0.55 11.44
C ALA A 42 -2.83 -0.64 10.02
N MET A 43 -2.40 -1.82 9.60
CA MET A 43 -2.18 -2.20 8.21
C MET A 43 -2.28 -3.71 8.02
N GLU A 44 -2.56 -4.17 6.80
CA GLU A 44 -2.44 -5.58 6.44
C GLU A 44 -0.97 -5.93 6.17
N PHE A 45 -0.22 -6.15 7.26
CA PHE A 45 1.23 -6.31 7.19
C PHE A 45 1.66 -7.61 6.48
N ASP A 46 0.85 -8.66 6.54
CA ASP A 46 1.11 -9.96 5.90
C ASP A 46 0.70 -10.02 4.41
N SER A 47 0.37 -8.88 3.83
CA SER A 47 0.11 -8.74 2.41
C SER A 47 1.33 -8.13 1.69
N GLY A 48 1.83 -8.81 0.67
CA GLY A 48 2.93 -8.31 -0.16
C GLY A 48 2.63 -6.96 -0.83
N TRP A 49 1.33 -6.65 -1.05
CA TRP A 49 0.88 -5.36 -1.55
C TRP A 49 1.29 -4.22 -0.62
N TYR A 50 1.05 -4.37 0.69
CA TYR A 50 1.40 -3.36 1.67
C TYR A 50 2.84 -3.50 2.19
N LEU A 51 3.39 -4.71 2.30
CA LEU A 51 4.75 -4.94 2.78
C LEU A 51 5.81 -4.21 1.93
N TYR A 52 5.57 -4.06 0.62
CA TYR A 52 6.44 -3.31 -0.29
C TYR A 52 6.77 -1.91 0.23
N THR A 53 5.91 -1.31 1.04
CA THR A 53 6.06 0.05 1.56
C THR A 53 7.40 0.28 2.28
N PHE A 54 7.95 -0.76 2.90
CA PHE A 54 9.19 -0.69 3.67
C PHE A 54 10.45 -0.92 2.84
N PHE A 55 10.31 -1.33 1.58
CA PHE A 55 11.45 -1.67 0.72
C PHE A 55 11.68 -0.68 -0.43
N GLY A 56 10.64 -0.07 -0.95
CA GLY A 56 10.68 0.62 -2.24
C GLY A 56 11.60 1.84 -2.33
N ASN A 57 11.89 2.54 -1.24
CA ASN A 57 12.75 3.74 -1.22
C ASN A 57 14.06 3.55 -0.44
N THR A 58 14.44 2.32 -0.19
CA THR A 58 15.64 1.99 0.61
C THR A 58 16.93 1.91 -0.22
N GLY A 59 16.83 2.00 -1.53
CA GLY A 59 17.92 1.69 -2.47
C GLY A 59 17.99 0.21 -2.86
N LEU A 60 17.20 -0.66 -2.21
CA LEU A 60 17.03 -2.05 -2.62
C LEU A 60 16.04 -2.16 -3.77
N SER A 61 16.20 -3.16 -4.63
CA SER A 61 15.45 -3.30 -5.88
C SER A 61 14.56 -4.54 -5.90
N LEU A 62 13.41 -4.39 -6.55
CA LEU A 62 12.53 -5.46 -6.96
C LEU A 62 12.07 -5.15 -8.39
N SER A 63 12.27 -6.09 -9.30
CA SER A 63 11.85 -5.97 -10.70
C SER A 63 11.40 -7.32 -11.24
N ILE A 64 10.85 -7.30 -12.45
CA ILE A 64 10.50 -8.51 -13.18
C ILE A 64 11.40 -8.66 -14.39
N LYS A 65 11.87 -9.88 -14.65
CA LYS A 65 12.71 -10.20 -15.82
C LYS A 65 11.94 -9.98 -17.13
N PRO A 66 12.65 -9.94 -18.28
CA PRO A 66 12.02 -9.82 -19.60
C PRO A 66 11.02 -10.93 -19.93
N ASP A 67 11.07 -12.07 -19.25
CA ASP A 67 10.10 -13.15 -19.38
C ASP A 67 8.70 -12.79 -18.83
N GLY A 68 8.59 -11.70 -18.06
CA GLY A 68 7.35 -11.19 -17.50
C GLY A 68 6.80 -12.00 -16.32
N ILE A 69 7.52 -13.01 -15.82
CA ILE A 69 7.05 -13.93 -14.76
C ILE A 69 8.06 -14.14 -13.62
N THR A 70 9.36 -14.00 -13.89
CA THR A 70 10.41 -14.23 -12.90
C THR A 70 10.82 -12.91 -12.25
N ASN A 71 10.86 -12.88 -10.91
CA ASN A 71 11.32 -11.70 -10.18
C ASN A 71 12.84 -11.63 -10.10
N GLU A 72 13.37 -10.40 -10.11
CA GLU A 72 14.70 -10.04 -9.66
C GLU A 72 14.58 -9.23 -8.39
N CYS A 73 15.31 -9.59 -7.34
CA CYS A 73 15.20 -8.98 -6.03
C CYS A 73 16.56 -9.02 -5.32
N ASN A 74 16.97 -7.90 -4.70
CA ASN A 74 18.18 -7.83 -3.87
C ASN A 74 17.89 -7.39 -2.44
N TRP A 75 16.68 -7.62 -1.94
CA TRP A 75 16.25 -7.21 -0.61
C TRP A 75 17.07 -7.83 0.53
N ASN A 76 17.86 -8.84 0.25
CA ASN A 76 18.82 -9.43 1.17
C ASN A 76 20.24 -8.84 1.09
N SER A 77 20.43 -7.72 0.38
CA SER A 77 21.75 -7.09 0.26
C SER A 77 22.35 -6.78 1.64
N GLN A 78 23.63 -7.10 1.78
CA GLN A 78 24.43 -6.80 2.96
C GLN A 78 25.28 -5.54 2.78
N THR A 79 25.16 -4.87 1.63
CA THR A 79 25.94 -3.69 1.27
C THR A 79 25.01 -2.51 1.02
N GLY A 80 25.58 -1.30 1.13
CA GLY A 80 24.83 -0.06 1.00
C GLY A 80 24.46 0.55 2.35
N ASP A 81 23.79 1.67 2.31
CA ASP A 81 23.42 2.43 3.50
C ASP A 81 22.30 1.75 4.32
N ILE A 82 21.47 0.98 3.65
CA ILE A 82 20.37 0.21 4.24
C ILE A 82 20.49 -1.23 3.73
N THR A 83 20.66 -2.17 4.64
CA THR A 83 20.75 -3.60 4.34
C THR A 83 19.40 -4.29 4.58
N GLY A 84 19.21 -5.47 3.99
CA GLY A 84 18.02 -6.27 4.24
C GLY A 84 17.80 -6.60 5.71
N ALA A 85 18.85 -7.00 6.40
CA ALA A 85 18.80 -7.29 7.84
C ALA A 85 18.39 -6.06 8.67
N ALA A 86 18.84 -4.84 8.30
CA ALA A 86 18.44 -3.62 8.98
C ALA A 86 16.94 -3.32 8.79
N ILE A 87 16.41 -3.57 7.58
CA ILE A 87 14.96 -3.43 7.35
C ILE A 87 14.20 -4.43 8.23
N LYS A 88 14.62 -5.70 8.25
CA LYS A 88 13.96 -6.70 9.10
C LYS A 88 13.95 -6.30 10.56
N GLN A 89 15.05 -5.75 11.10
CA GLN A 89 15.11 -5.24 12.47
C GLN A 89 14.13 -4.09 12.72
N ALA A 90 14.04 -3.14 11.78
CA ALA A 90 13.05 -2.05 11.85
C ALA A 90 11.61 -2.61 11.86
N LEU A 91 11.33 -3.59 11.00
CA LEU A 91 10.01 -4.24 10.95
C LEU A 91 9.68 -5.01 12.23
N ASN A 92 10.65 -5.69 12.84
CA ASN A 92 10.47 -6.34 14.17
C ASN A 92 10.09 -5.28 15.23
N SER A 93 10.75 -4.13 15.21
CA SER A 93 10.47 -3.05 16.17
C SER A 93 9.06 -2.47 15.95
N ILE A 94 8.63 -2.30 14.69
CA ILE A 94 7.27 -1.86 14.36
C ILE A 94 6.25 -2.91 14.82
N ALA A 95 6.46 -4.18 14.49
CA ALA A 95 5.54 -5.27 14.84
C ALA A 95 5.40 -5.46 16.37
N ALA A 96 6.48 -5.23 17.12
CA ALA A 96 6.47 -5.31 18.58
C ALA A 96 5.92 -4.06 19.28
N ASN A 97 5.67 -2.97 18.54
CA ASN A 97 5.19 -1.71 19.12
C ASN A 97 3.72 -1.86 19.55
N PRO A 98 3.38 -1.53 20.83
CA PRO A 98 2.00 -1.64 21.32
C PRO A 98 1.01 -0.74 20.59
N GLY A 99 1.46 0.29 19.87
CA GLY A 99 0.63 1.15 19.01
C GLY A 99 0.38 0.58 17.61
N PHE A 100 0.99 -0.56 17.25
CA PHE A 100 0.81 -1.20 15.95
C PHE A 100 -0.17 -2.36 16.01
N VAL A 101 -0.86 -2.62 14.90
CA VAL A 101 -1.62 -3.86 14.70
C VAL A 101 -1.61 -4.26 13.22
N SER A 102 -1.37 -5.55 12.98
CA SER A 102 -1.62 -6.17 11.68
C SER A 102 -3.02 -6.78 11.67
N MET A 103 -3.80 -6.45 10.65
CA MET A 103 -5.13 -7.04 10.41
C MET A 103 -5.46 -7.02 8.93
N PRO A 104 -6.37 -7.88 8.46
CA PRO A 104 -6.86 -7.82 7.07
C PRO A 104 -7.39 -6.42 6.75
N ASN A 105 -7.11 -5.93 5.55
CA ASN A 105 -7.53 -4.58 5.14
C ASN A 105 -9.06 -4.39 5.25
N GLY A 106 -9.83 -5.45 4.96
CA GLY A 106 -11.29 -5.41 5.10
C GLY A 106 -11.81 -5.15 6.51
N ASP A 107 -11.01 -5.43 7.55
CA ASP A 107 -11.41 -5.28 8.95
C ASP A 107 -11.05 -3.90 9.51
N ILE A 108 -10.13 -3.16 8.87
CA ILE A 108 -9.62 -1.86 9.36
C ILE A 108 -10.78 -0.88 9.59
N ALA A 109 -11.75 -0.82 8.69
CA ALA A 109 -12.88 0.10 8.80
C ALA A 109 -13.77 -0.19 10.02
N GLU A 110 -13.97 -1.45 10.41
CA GLU A 110 -14.71 -1.83 11.61
C GLU A 110 -13.98 -1.41 12.88
N HIS A 111 -12.66 -1.62 12.93
CA HIS A 111 -11.82 -1.20 14.05
C HIS A 111 -11.68 0.33 14.17
N ILE A 112 -11.79 1.05 13.06
CA ILE A 112 -11.93 2.51 13.05
C ILE A 112 -13.27 2.91 13.71
N LYS A 113 -14.38 2.26 13.36
CA LYS A 113 -15.71 2.52 13.93
C LYS A 113 -15.79 2.20 15.41
N SER A 114 -15.12 1.14 15.88
CA SER A 114 -15.04 0.81 17.30
C SER A 114 -14.16 1.78 18.10
N GLY A 115 -13.36 2.60 17.43
CA GLY A 115 -12.42 3.53 18.04
C GLY A 115 -11.10 2.91 18.52
N ASP A 116 -10.82 1.66 18.16
CA ASP A 116 -9.55 0.99 18.50
C ASP A 116 -8.42 1.43 17.58
N VAL A 117 -8.73 1.64 16.30
CA VAL A 117 -7.80 2.11 15.28
C VAL A 117 -8.01 3.61 15.05
N ILE A 118 -6.95 4.39 15.19
CA ILE A 118 -6.92 5.85 15.01
C ILE A 118 -6.12 6.31 13.79
N ALA A 119 -5.40 5.39 13.14
CA ALA A 119 -4.79 5.58 11.83
C ALA A 119 -4.66 4.23 11.12
N GLY A 120 -4.66 4.23 9.79
CA GLY A 120 -4.53 2.98 9.03
C GLY A 120 -4.08 3.19 7.59
N ILE A 121 -3.33 2.22 7.07
CA ILE A 121 -2.90 2.20 5.67
C ILE A 121 -3.96 1.46 4.86
N SER A 122 -4.62 2.18 3.96
CA SER A 122 -5.59 1.63 3.02
C SER A 122 -5.71 2.51 1.77
N GLY A 123 -6.60 2.17 0.86
CA GLY A 123 -6.83 2.91 -0.38
C GLY A 123 -8.17 3.63 -0.42
N VAL A 124 -8.50 4.20 -1.58
CA VAL A 124 -9.74 4.96 -1.78
C VAL A 124 -11.03 4.16 -1.55
N TRP A 125 -10.94 2.83 -1.56
CA TRP A 125 -12.06 1.93 -1.31
C TRP A 125 -12.65 2.03 0.09
N ASP A 126 -11.89 2.53 1.08
CA ASP A 126 -12.32 2.70 2.46
C ASP A 126 -12.77 4.13 2.81
N VAL A 127 -12.64 5.09 1.87
CA VAL A 127 -12.95 6.51 2.11
C VAL A 127 -14.31 6.72 2.77
N MET A 128 -15.35 6.04 2.26
CA MET A 128 -16.73 6.24 2.76
C MET A 128 -16.85 5.77 4.20
N ASN A 129 -16.33 4.59 4.52
CA ASN A 129 -16.37 4.02 5.86
C ASN A 129 -15.58 4.85 6.87
N VAL A 130 -14.38 5.33 6.49
CA VAL A 130 -13.53 6.13 7.37
C VAL A 130 -14.12 7.51 7.62
N LYS A 131 -14.68 8.16 6.58
CA LYS A 131 -15.41 9.43 6.73
C LYS A 131 -16.65 9.31 7.63
N GLU A 132 -17.41 8.23 7.47
CA GLU A 132 -18.58 7.97 8.33
C GLU A 132 -18.15 7.83 9.80
N ALA A 133 -17.03 7.14 10.06
CA ALA A 133 -16.56 6.90 11.42
C ALA A 133 -15.95 8.13 12.10
N TRP A 134 -15.17 8.94 11.39
CA TRP A 134 -14.44 10.07 11.98
C TRP A 134 -15.05 11.44 11.70
N GLY A 135 -16.01 11.57 10.77
CA GLY A 135 -16.66 12.84 10.45
C GLY A 135 -15.65 13.94 10.12
N GLU A 136 -15.72 15.06 10.84
CA GLU A 136 -14.82 16.22 10.69
C GLU A 136 -13.37 15.93 11.09
N ASN A 137 -13.14 14.88 11.88
CA ASN A 137 -11.80 14.45 12.28
C ASN A 137 -11.12 13.57 11.24
N TYR A 138 -11.78 13.26 10.13
CA TYR A 138 -11.18 12.53 9.02
C TYR A 138 -9.98 13.27 8.43
N GLY A 139 -8.85 12.58 8.35
CA GLY A 139 -7.64 13.00 7.66
C GLY A 139 -7.12 11.93 6.71
N ALA A 140 -6.46 12.36 5.65
CA ALA A 140 -5.74 11.49 4.73
C ALA A 140 -4.47 12.18 4.25
N CYS A 141 -3.35 11.46 4.22
CA CYS A 141 -2.07 11.97 3.75
C CYS A 141 -1.26 10.86 3.07
N LYS A 142 -0.18 11.23 2.36
CA LYS A 142 0.78 10.24 1.89
C LYS A 142 1.31 9.41 3.05
N LEU A 143 1.87 8.24 2.77
CA LEU A 143 2.54 7.44 3.80
C LEU A 143 3.65 8.25 4.49
N PRO A 144 3.86 8.02 5.80
CA PRO A 144 4.90 8.68 6.57
C PRO A 144 6.31 8.21 6.18
N THR A 145 7.34 8.75 6.84
CA THR A 145 8.66 8.13 6.94
C THR A 145 8.65 7.06 8.05
N TYR A 146 9.61 6.15 8.00
CA TYR A 146 9.94 5.24 9.10
C TYR A 146 11.45 5.21 9.30
N THR A 147 11.91 4.87 10.49
CA THR A 147 13.34 4.83 10.81
C THR A 147 13.91 3.44 10.55
N VAL A 148 14.97 3.38 9.73
CA VAL A 148 15.74 2.17 9.45
C VAL A 148 17.24 2.51 9.38
N ALA A 149 18.08 1.74 10.05
CA ALA A 149 19.54 1.99 10.13
C ALA A 149 19.87 3.44 10.56
N GLY A 150 19.07 4.03 11.45
CA GLY A 150 19.24 5.42 11.91
C GLY A 150 18.89 6.49 10.88
N LYS A 151 18.25 6.14 9.78
CA LYS A 151 17.80 7.06 8.73
C LYS A 151 16.28 7.09 8.64
N GLU A 152 15.70 8.25 8.40
CA GLU A 152 14.30 8.38 8.01
C GLU A 152 14.14 8.05 6.51
N VAL A 153 13.30 7.07 6.20
CA VAL A 153 13.02 6.65 4.83
C VAL A 153 11.55 6.85 4.54
N GLN A 154 11.24 7.56 3.46
CA GLN A 154 9.87 7.73 2.99
C GLN A 154 9.29 6.37 2.58
N MET A 155 8.20 5.98 3.20
CA MET A 155 7.48 4.76 2.83
C MET A 155 6.99 4.84 1.39
N SER A 156 7.22 3.78 0.64
CA SER A 156 6.82 3.65 -0.77
C SER A 156 5.43 3.04 -0.90
N SER A 157 4.92 2.89 -2.11
CA SER A 157 3.71 2.13 -2.37
C SER A 157 3.77 1.43 -3.72
N PHE A 158 3.04 0.33 -3.87
CA PHE A 158 2.61 -0.06 -5.19
C PHE A 158 1.52 0.88 -5.70
N THR A 159 1.50 1.06 -7.00
CA THR A 159 0.47 1.80 -7.73
C THR A 159 -0.07 0.95 -8.88
N GLY A 160 -1.24 1.29 -9.37
CA GLY A 160 -1.82 0.62 -10.52
C GLY A 160 -3.04 1.34 -11.07
N TYR A 161 -3.60 0.75 -12.09
CA TYR A 161 -4.82 1.22 -12.74
C TYR A 161 -5.85 0.10 -12.75
N LYS A 162 -7.11 0.45 -12.53
CA LYS A 162 -8.21 -0.47 -12.87
C LYS A 162 -8.57 -0.25 -14.33
N MET A 163 -8.66 -1.35 -15.07
CA MET A 163 -8.87 -1.29 -16.50
C MET A 163 -10.03 -2.20 -16.91
N MET A 164 -10.78 -1.78 -17.92
CA MET A 164 -11.72 -2.64 -18.61
C MET A 164 -11.01 -3.34 -19.77
N GLY A 165 -11.06 -4.67 -19.77
CA GLY A 165 -10.55 -5.49 -20.86
C GLY A 165 -11.69 -6.07 -21.71
N VAL A 166 -11.43 -6.32 -22.98
CA VAL A 166 -12.33 -7.06 -23.84
C VAL A 166 -11.80 -8.48 -24.03
N ASN A 167 -12.61 -9.48 -23.71
CA ASN A 167 -12.24 -10.88 -23.87
C ASN A 167 -11.99 -11.19 -25.35
N SER A 168 -10.80 -11.73 -25.66
CA SER A 168 -10.41 -12.09 -27.04
C SER A 168 -11.29 -13.17 -27.67
N TYR A 169 -11.98 -13.99 -26.86
CA TYR A 169 -12.92 -15.01 -27.30
C TYR A 169 -14.36 -14.51 -27.47
N SER A 170 -14.64 -13.23 -27.17
CA SER A 170 -15.97 -12.65 -27.37
C SER A 170 -16.41 -12.80 -28.83
N LYS A 171 -17.65 -13.26 -29.04
CA LYS A 171 -18.28 -13.29 -30.36
C LYS A 171 -18.75 -11.90 -30.82
N ASN A 172 -18.87 -10.94 -29.90
CA ASN A 172 -19.37 -9.60 -30.13
C ASN A 172 -18.30 -8.55 -29.76
N LYS A 173 -17.07 -8.70 -30.28
CA LYS A 173 -15.91 -7.86 -29.91
C LYS A 173 -16.15 -6.37 -30.11
N GLU A 174 -16.79 -6.00 -31.23
CA GLU A 174 -17.08 -4.59 -31.51
C GLU A 174 -17.99 -3.95 -30.44
N TRP A 175 -19.08 -4.64 -30.08
CA TRP A 175 -19.98 -4.17 -29.03
C TRP A 175 -19.32 -4.18 -27.64
N ALA A 176 -18.47 -5.16 -27.37
CA ALA A 176 -17.69 -5.21 -26.12
C ALA A 176 -16.69 -4.04 -26.04
N CYS A 177 -16.02 -3.66 -27.13
CA CYS A 177 -15.18 -2.49 -27.20
C CYS A 177 -15.96 -1.19 -26.98
N ARG A 178 -17.11 -1.03 -27.62
CA ARG A 178 -18.00 0.13 -27.45
C ARG A 178 -18.49 0.24 -25.98
N LEU A 179 -18.85 -0.89 -25.36
CA LEU A 179 -19.23 -0.90 -23.95
C LEU A 179 -18.07 -0.53 -23.03
N ALA A 180 -16.88 -1.06 -23.27
CA ALA A 180 -15.68 -0.73 -22.49
C ALA A 180 -15.34 0.77 -22.62
N ASP A 181 -15.39 1.33 -23.82
CA ASP A 181 -15.18 2.75 -24.07
C ASP A 181 -16.24 3.62 -23.35
N TRP A 182 -17.51 3.25 -23.46
CA TRP A 182 -18.59 3.94 -22.76
C TRP A 182 -18.43 3.90 -21.24
N LEU A 183 -18.10 2.73 -20.65
CA LEU A 183 -17.89 2.56 -19.21
C LEU A 183 -16.71 3.38 -18.66
N THR A 184 -15.74 3.71 -19.54
CA THR A 184 -14.51 4.41 -19.15
C THR A 184 -14.42 5.84 -19.70
N ASN A 185 -15.48 6.34 -20.33
CA ASN A 185 -15.52 7.72 -20.82
C ASN A 185 -15.53 8.72 -19.65
N GLN A 186 -15.28 9.99 -19.95
CA GLN A 186 -15.20 11.06 -18.94
C GLN A 186 -16.43 11.11 -18.03
N GLN A 187 -17.64 11.15 -18.61
CA GLN A 187 -18.89 11.23 -17.85
C GLN A 187 -19.06 10.10 -16.84
N ASN A 188 -18.78 8.85 -17.25
CA ASN A 188 -18.93 7.71 -16.36
C ASN A 188 -17.82 7.67 -15.30
N GLN A 189 -16.65 8.21 -15.56
CA GLN A 189 -15.61 8.36 -14.54
C GLN A 189 -15.95 9.46 -13.52
N GLU A 190 -16.51 10.59 -13.96
CA GLU A 190 -17.03 11.64 -13.07
C GLU A 190 -18.20 11.12 -12.20
N LEU A 191 -19.13 10.38 -12.79
CA LEU A 191 -20.22 9.74 -12.04
C LEU A 191 -19.69 8.74 -11.01
N ARG A 192 -18.72 7.90 -11.37
CA ARG A 192 -18.09 6.94 -10.45
C ARG A 192 -17.37 7.64 -9.31
N PHE A 193 -16.69 8.76 -9.59
CA PHE A 193 -16.11 9.58 -8.53
C PHE A 193 -17.19 10.09 -7.58
N LYS A 194 -18.27 10.67 -8.08
CA LYS A 194 -19.36 11.20 -7.29
C LYS A 194 -20.03 10.15 -6.40
N GLU A 195 -20.26 8.94 -6.95
CA GLU A 195 -20.98 7.86 -6.25
C GLU A 195 -20.09 6.99 -5.35
N LYS A 196 -18.78 6.89 -5.67
CA LYS A 196 -17.84 5.93 -5.07
C LYS A 196 -16.53 6.55 -4.60
N ASN A 197 -16.30 7.84 -4.81
CA ASN A 197 -15.03 8.53 -4.53
C ASN A 197 -13.81 7.87 -5.22
N GLN A 198 -14.00 7.18 -6.34
CA GLN A 198 -12.92 6.56 -7.09
C GLN A 198 -12.26 7.57 -8.04
N GLY A 199 -10.95 7.74 -7.92
CA GLY A 199 -10.19 8.70 -8.71
C GLY A 199 -10.17 8.34 -10.20
N PRO A 200 -10.58 9.28 -11.08
CA PRO A 200 -10.63 9.02 -12.50
C PRO A 200 -9.23 8.89 -13.12
N SER A 201 -9.12 8.05 -14.14
CA SER A 201 -7.95 7.96 -15.02
C SER A 201 -8.02 8.95 -16.19
N ASN A 202 -9.20 9.48 -16.48
CA ASN A 202 -9.38 10.52 -17.49
C ASN A 202 -8.83 11.85 -16.97
N SER A 203 -7.86 12.46 -17.70
CA SER A 203 -7.17 13.67 -17.27
C SER A 203 -8.13 14.85 -17.07
N LYS A 204 -9.12 15.03 -17.97
CA LYS A 204 -10.10 16.12 -17.84
C LYS A 204 -10.99 15.95 -16.60
N ALA A 205 -11.43 14.73 -16.32
CA ALA A 205 -12.19 14.45 -15.10
C ALA A 205 -11.32 14.70 -13.86
N ALA A 206 -10.06 14.25 -13.86
CA ALA A 206 -9.13 14.41 -12.74
C ALA A 206 -8.78 15.88 -12.43
N GLU A 207 -8.87 16.77 -13.42
CA GLU A 207 -8.59 18.19 -13.29
C GLU A 207 -9.72 19.00 -12.63
N SER A 208 -10.89 18.41 -12.38
CA SER A 208 -12.01 19.14 -11.75
C SER A 208 -11.66 19.59 -10.33
N ASP A 209 -12.08 20.81 -9.98
CA ASP A 209 -11.84 21.38 -8.64
C ASP A 209 -12.48 20.56 -7.51
N GLU A 210 -13.58 19.86 -7.81
CA GLU A 210 -14.26 18.98 -6.87
C GLU A 210 -13.35 17.79 -6.49
N ILE A 211 -12.74 17.16 -7.48
CA ILE A 211 -11.85 16.01 -7.28
C ILE A 211 -10.57 16.41 -6.57
N LYS A 212 -9.96 17.53 -6.99
CA LYS A 212 -8.73 18.05 -6.39
C LYS A 212 -8.85 18.41 -4.91
N LYS A 213 -10.05 18.68 -4.40
CA LYS A 213 -10.28 19.03 -2.99
C LYS A 213 -10.46 17.83 -2.07
N VAL A 214 -10.59 16.62 -2.61
CA VAL A 214 -10.79 15.41 -1.79
C VAL A 214 -9.48 14.96 -1.16
N ALA A 215 -9.42 14.92 0.19
CA ALA A 215 -8.20 14.60 0.93
C ALA A 215 -7.57 13.25 0.51
N ALA A 216 -8.38 12.21 0.29
CA ALA A 216 -7.89 10.91 -0.19
C ALA A 216 -7.24 10.99 -1.58
N ILE A 217 -7.79 11.80 -2.48
CA ILE A 217 -7.21 12.01 -3.81
C ILE A 217 -5.90 12.79 -3.71
N GLN A 218 -5.84 13.81 -2.85
CA GLN A 218 -4.59 14.52 -2.59
C GLN A 218 -3.54 13.58 -1.98
N ALA A 219 -3.94 12.72 -1.05
CA ALA A 219 -3.05 11.75 -0.43
C ALA A 219 -2.47 10.76 -1.45
N ILE A 220 -3.30 10.19 -2.34
CA ILE A 220 -2.82 9.25 -3.37
C ILE A 220 -1.94 9.94 -4.42
N ILE A 221 -2.26 11.18 -4.80
CA ILE A 221 -1.40 11.98 -5.71
C ILE A 221 -0.05 12.26 -5.05
N ALA A 222 -0.02 12.70 -3.81
CA ALA A 222 1.22 12.93 -3.07
C ALA A 222 2.04 11.64 -2.90
N GLN A 223 1.37 10.49 -2.64
CA GLN A 223 2.01 9.19 -2.52
C GLN A 223 2.55 8.67 -3.86
N SER A 224 1.93 9.02 -4.98
CA SER A 224 2.35 8.53 -6.31
C SER A 224 3.80 8.90 -6.67
N GLN A 225 4.34 9.98 -6.10
CA GLN A 225 5.74 10.37 -6.26
C GLN A 225 6.72 9.35 -5.67
N TYR A 226 6.25 8.52 -4.75
CA TYR A 226 6.99 7.45 -4.07
C TYR A 226 6.44 6.07 -4.44
N GLY A 227 5.62 6.03 -5.46
CA GLY A 227 4.95 4.83 -5.92
C GLY A 227 5.69 4.13 -7.05
N THR A 228 5.55 2.82 -7.12
CA THR A 228 6.05 1.97 -8.21
C THR A 228 4.90 1.19 -8.81
N LEU A 229 4.82 1.15 -10.14
CA LEU A 229 3.82 0.33 -10.81
C LEU A 229 4.02 -1.14 -10.42
N GLN A 230 3.00 -1.75 -9.86
CA GLN A 230 3.05 -3.15 -9.45
C GLN A 230 3.31 -4.05 -10.66
N ARG A 231 4.50 -4.66 -10.66
CA ARG A 231 4.95 -5.65 -11.63
C ARG A 231 5.79 -6.69 -10.91
N VAL A 232 5.14 -7.76 -10.47
CA VAL A 232 5.79 -8.87 -9.77
C VAL A 232 5.23 -10.20 -10.26
N GLY A 233 6.08 -11.22 -10.33
CA GLY A 233 5.66 -12.60 -10.59
C GLY A 233 5.00 -13.23 -9.36
N ASN A 234 4.30 -14.35 -9.58
CA ASN A 234 3.47 -14.99 -8.53
C ASN A 234 4.23 -15.40 -7.27
N SER A 235 5.51 -15.79 -7.37
CA SER A 235 6.33 -16.18 -6.23
C SER A 235 6.50 -15.08 -5.17
N TYR A 236 6.29 -13.83 -5.54
CA TYR A 236 6.39 -12.68 -4.64
C TYR A 236 5.37 -12.73 -3.49
N TRP A 237 4.13 -13.07 -3.77
CA TRP A 237 3.03 -12.90 -2.82
C TRP A 237 3.14 -13.83 -1.60
N ASP A 238 3.33 -15.11 -1.84
CA ASP A 238 3.46 -16.11 -0.77
C ASP A 238 4.76 -15.93 0.02
N ALA A 239 5.86 -15.57 -0.65
CA ALA A 239 7.14 -15.28 -0.01
C ALA A 239 7.01 -14.10 0.97
N CYS A 240 6.39 -13.00 0.53
CA CYS A 240 6.14 -11.84 1.39
C CYS A 240 5.23 -12.17 2.57
N LYS A 241 4.18 -12.97 2.37
CA LYS A 241 3.27 -13.39 3.44
C LYS A 241 4.00 -14.22 4.50
N LYS A 242 4.81 -15.19 4.10
CA LYS A 242 5.61 -16.00 5.04
C LYS A 242 6.60 -15.14 5.82
N PHE A 243 7.31 -14.26 5.15
CA PHE A 243 8.24 -13.33 5.77
C PHE A 243 7.53 -12.44 6.81
N ALA A 244 6.42 -11.83 6.43
CA ALA A 244 5.65 -10.97 7.32
C ALA A 244 5.16 -11.72 8.56
N ASN A 245 4.70 -12.96 8.41
CA ASN A 245 4.30 -13.80 9.55
C ASN A 245 5.48 -14.14 10.47
N THR A 246 6.69 -14.34 9.92
CA THR A 246 7.91 -14.50 10.73
C THR A 246 8.19 -13.23 11.54
N VAL A 247 8.07 -12.05 10.95
CA VAL A 247 8.23 -10.77 11.66
C VAL A 247 7.17 -10.61 12.76
N LEU A 248 5.89 -10.82 12.43
CA LEU A 248 4.77 -10.66 13.37
C LEU A 248 4.85 -11.62 14.55
N SER A 249 5.33 -12.84 14.33
CA SER A 249 5.51 -13.83 15.40
C SER A 249 6.71 -13.52 16.31
N GLY A 250 7.64 -12.67 15.89
CA GLY A 250 8.91 -12.44 16.58
C GLY A 250 9.82 -13.66 16.63
N ASN A 251 9.52 -14.72 15.86
CA ASN A 251 10.23 -15.99 15.89
C ASN A 251 10.85 -16.32 14.52
N ASN A 252 12.16 -16.20 14.45
CA ASN A 252 12.95 -16.52 13.26
C ASN A 252 13.23 -18.02 13.06
N GLY A 253 12.74 -18.90 13.92
CA GLY A 253 13.05 -20.34 13.86
C GLY A 253 14.54 -20.67 14.07
N GLY A 254 15.27 -19.83 14.81
CA GLY A 254 16.70 -19.97 15.04
C GLY A 254 17.61 -19.35 13.97
N LEU A 255 17.02 -18.76 12.93
CA LEU A 255 17.77 -18.07 11.86
C LEU A 255 18.15 -16.65 12.28
N SER A 256 19.30 -16.16 11.80
CA SER A 256 19.67 -14.76 11.86
C SER A 256 18.73 -13.91 10.97
N ASP A 257 18.69 -12.59 11.19
CA ASP A 257 17.91 -11.69 10.34
C ASP A 257 18.35 -11.75 8.87
N GLN A 258 19.66 -11.95 8.61
CA GLN A 258 20.16 -12.10 7.25
C GLN A 258 19.66 -13.39 6.59
N GLU A 259 19.68 -14.52 7.30
CA GLU A 259 19.20 -15.80 6.76
C GLU A 259 17.68 -15.76 6.47
N VAL A 260 16.91 -15.02 7.28
CA VAL A 260 15.48 -14.77 7.00
C VAL A 260 15.33 -13.95 5.71
N MET A 261 16.15 -12.91 5.51
CA MET A 261 16.12 -12.12 4.28
C MET A 261 16.59 -12.92 3.07
N ASP A 262 17.60 -13.79 3.22
CA ASP A 262 18.07 -14.69 2.14
C ASP A 262 16.95 -15.66 1.74
N THR A 263 16.22 -16.20 2.71
CA THR A 263 15.05 -17.05 2.47
C THR A 263 13.97 -16.31 1.68
N LEU A 264 13.62 -15.08 2.11
CA LEU A 264 12.64 -14.23 1.42
C LEU A 264 13.04 -14.02 -0.05
N VAL A 265 14.29 -13.60 -0.31
CA VAL A 265 14.75 -13.31 -1.67
C VAL A 265 14.81 -14.57 -2.53
N ASN A 266 15.26 -15.69 -1.97
CA ASN A 266 15.28 -16.97 -2.66
C ASN A 266 13.86 -17.42 -3.07
N GLU A 267 12.87 -17.25 -2.20
CA GLU A 267 11.48 -17.58 -2.52
C GLU A 267 10.89 -16.59 -3.56
N ILE A 268 11.14 -15.27 -3.42
CA ILE A 268 10.69 -14.27 -4.40
C ILE A 268 11.24 -14.56 -5.80
N THR A 269 12.53 -14.92 -5.89
CA THR A 269 13.25 -15.12 -7.17
C THR A 269 13.15 -16.55 -7.71
N ALA A 270 12.47 -17.43 -6.99
CA ALA A 270 12.27 -18.81 -7.43
C ALA A 270 11.63 -18.85 -8.83
N SER A 271 12.15 -19.72 -9.69
CA SER A 271 11.63 -19.87 -11.06
C SER A 271 10.15 -20.29 -11.02
N ALA A 272 9.31 -19.54 -11.72
CA ALA A 272 7.90 -19.89 -11.92
C ALA A 272 7.69 -21.04 -12.91
N VAL A 273 8.74 -21.44 -13.61
CA VAL A 273 8.72 -22.56 -14.57
C VAL A 273 9.17 -23.83 -13.84
N LYS A 274 8.22 -24.74 -13.67
CA LYS A 274 8.51 -26.15 -13.31
C LYS A 274 8.77 -26.96 -14.54
#